data_6cfa6587f6b8da5ad1740e8d536c7f03
#
_entry.id   6cfa6587f6b8da5ad1740e8d536c7f03
#
_cell.length_a   1.000
_cell.length_b   1.000
_cell.length_c   1.000
_cell.angle_alpha   90.00
_cell.angle_beta   90.00
_cell.angle_gamma   90.00
#
_symmetry.space_group_name_H-M   'P 1'
#
loop_
_entity.id
_entity.type
_entity.pdbx_description
1 polymer ?
#
loop_
_entity_poly.entity_id
_entity_poly.type
_entity_poly.pdbx_seq_one_letter_code
_entity_poly.pdbx_strand_id
1 'polypeptide(L)'
;MPKSSVVVFAALDELVHPQILLALSKVITAISDVVAFAQAQDTMSCIGHFILFAFAFAIYKLITHEWVPKIEVEQTKEEKAGVPGKRWKPGTPFPKDMIPCYDPGTLDMLGPDMPADTAEHVRIKIERARIAQKKWAKSSFKQRRLLIKTINRFVLENQDTICKVSARDSGKPLVDAAFGEVIVTLEKCKWLLKEGERWLRPEKRSSGLMMFYKNARVEYHPVGVMGAIVPWNYPFHNVFNPLLANVFAGNALVVKVSEYASWSSLYYGRAIKECLRACGAPEDLVQIVHGEFPFIYIWAI
;
A
#
# COMPACT_ATOMS: atom_id res chain seq x y z
N MET A 1 -12.04 -42.92 -20.64
CA MET A 1 -11.71 -41.62 -20.05
C MET A 1 -11.02 -40.79 -21.10
N PRO A 2 -11.52 -39.63 -21.51
CA PRO A 2 -10.92 -38.87 -22.60
C PRO A 2 -9.69 -38.12 -22.13
N LYS A 3 -8.60 -38.29 -22.89
CA LYS A 3 -7.29 -37.63 -22.66
C LYS A 3 -7.30 -36.09 -22.81
N SER A 4 -8.45 -35.49 -23.10
CA SER A 4 -8.61 -34.05 -23.31
C SER A 4 -8.73 -33.21 -22.01
N SER A 5 -9.14 -33.81 -20.91
CA SER A 5 -9.27 -33.11 -19.63
C SER A 5 -7.92 -32.82 -18.92
N VAL A 6 -6.90 -33.66 -19.18
CA VAL A 6 -5.58 -33.50 -18.55
C VAL A 6 -4.78 -32.33 -19.17
N VAL A 7 -4.97 -32.08 -20.48
CA VAL A 7 -4.24 -31.02 -21.18
C VAL A 7 -4.77 -29.62 -20.84
N VAL A 8 -6.07 -29.51 -20.52
CA VAL A 8 -6.69 -28.23 -20.12
C VAL A 8 -6.25 -27.80 -18.71
N PHE A 9 -6.01 -28.76 -17.79
CA PHE A 9 -5.51 -28.46 -16.44
C PHE A 9 -4.05 -28.03 -16.45
N ALA A 10 -3.20 -28.63 -17.27
CA ALA A 10 -1.78 -28.26 -17.35
C ALA A 10 -1.55 -26.84 -17.92
N ALA A 11 -2.46 -26.36 -18.79
CA ALA A 11 -2.39 -24.99 -19.33
C ALA A 11 -2.93 -23.91 -18.36
N LEU A 12 -3.69 -24.31 -17.34
CA LEU A 12 -4.22 -23.40 -16.32
C LEU A 12 -3.24 -23.20 -15.15
N ASP A 13 -2.32 -24.13 -14.92
CA ASP A 13 -1.35 -24.07 -13.82
C ASP A 13 -0.34 -22.91 -13.98
N GLU A 14 -0.05 -22.45 -15.20
CA GLU A 14 0.84 -21.31 -15.44
C GLU A 14 0.12 -19.95 -15.39
N LEU A 15 -1.22 -19.93 -15.49
CA LEU A 15 -2.02 -18.70 -15.62
C LEU A 15 -2.87 -18.37 -14.39
N VAL A 16 -3.07 -19.32 -13.48
CA VAL A 16 -4.00 -19.18 -12.36
C VAL A 16 -3.29 -19.49 -11.04
N HIS A 17 -3.43 -18.58 -10.08
CA HIS A 17 -2.82 -18.72 -8.74
C HIS A 17 -3.25 -20.05 -8.07
N PRO A 18 -2.33 -20.82 -7.44
CA PRO A 18 -2.61 -22.15 -6.85
C PRO A 18 -3.80 -22.21 -5.88
N GLN A 19 -4.06 -21.14 -5.14
CA GLN A 19 -5.22 -21.03 -4.24
C GLN A 19 -6.56 -20.98 -4.99
N ILE A 20 -6.58 -20.45 -6.21
CA ILE A 20 -7.78 -20.43 -7.06
C ILE A 20 -8.06 -21.82 -7.60
N LEU A 21 -7.03 -22.57 -7.98
CA LEU A 21 -7.16 -23.97 -8.43
C LEU A 21 -7.67 -24.87 -7.29
N LEU A 22 -7.17 -24.68 -6.07
CA LEU A 22 -7.65 -25.41 -4.89
C LEU A 22 -9.11 -25.07 -4.53
N ALA A 23 -9.48 -23.80 -4.64
CA ALA A 23 -10.86 -23.37 -4.43
C ALA A 23 -11.81 -23.93 -5.51
N LEU A 24 -11.37 -23.91 -6.78
CA LEU A 24 -12.11 -24.51 -7.91
C LEU A 24 -12.32 -26.01 -7.72
N SER A 25 -11.29 -26.77 -7.31
CA SER A 25 -11.41 -28.20 -7.08
C SER A 25 -12.44 -28.51 -5.98
N LYS A 26 -12.42 -27.79 -4.85
CA LYS A 26 -13.40 -27.97 -3.76
C LYS A 26 -14.83 -27.64 -4.21
N VAL A 27 -15.01 -26.59 -5.00
CA VAL A 27 -16.32 -26.20 -5.52
C VAL A 27 -16.83 -27.26 -6.51
N ILE A 28 -15.99 -27.77 -7.40
CA ILE A 28 -16.35 -28.81 -8.36
C ILE A 28 -16.77 -30.11 -7.63
N THR A 29 -16.03 -30.51 -6.59
CA THR A 29 -16.38 -31.70 -5.79
C THR A 29 -17.74 -31.53 -5.09
N ALA A 30 -17.95 -30.39 -4.40
CA ALA A 30 -19.21 -30.11 -3.71
C ALA A 30 -20.41 -30.11 -4.67
N ILE A 31 -20.24 -29.62 -5.91
CA ILE A 31 -21.29 -29.62 -6.94
C ILE A 31 -21.57 -31.02 -7.45
N SER A 32 -20.53 -31.82 -7.67
CA SER A 32 -20.68 -33.21 -8.07
C SER A 32 -21.54 -34.00 -7.07
N ASP A 33 -21.29 -33.78 -5.76
CA ASP A 33 -22.03 -34.43 -4.68
C ASP A 33 -23.51 -33.97 -4.63
N VAL A 34 -23.77 -32.69 -4.84
CA VAL A 34 -25.14 -32.12 -4.85
C VAL A 34 -25.91 -32.55 -6.10
N VAL A 35 -25.25 -32.62 -7.26
CA VAL A 35 -25.87 -33.13 -8.51
C VAL A 35 -26.23 -34.63 -8.38
N ALA A 36 -25.32 -35.41 -7.79
CA ALA A 36 -25.58 -36.83 -7.54
C ALA A 36 -26.76 -37.05 -6.59
N PHE A 37 -26.86 -36.22 -5.52
CA PHE A 37 -27.99 -36.24 -4.58
C PHE A 37 -29.31 -35.81 -5.24
N ALA A 38 -29.30 -34.77 -6.09
CA ALA A 38 -30.48 -34.29 -6.79
C ALA A 38 -31.01 -35.27 -7.85
N GLN A 39 -30.10 -35.99 -8.52
CA GLN A 39 -30.48 -37.07 -9.48
C GLN A 39 -31.16 -38.28 -8.81
N ALA A 40 -30.87 -38.51 -7.52
CA ALA A 40 -31.44 -39.61 -6.75
C ALA A 40 -32.91 -39.38 -6.31
N GLN A 41 -33.44 -38.15 -6.39
CA GLN A 41 -34.75 -37.79 -5.80
C GLN A 41 -35.84 -37.28 -6.77
N ASP A 42 -35.68 -37.35 -8.08
CA ASP A 42 -36.67 -36.93 -9.09
C ASP A 42 -37.35 -35.53 -8.93
N THR A 43 -36.76 -34.67 -8.06
CA THR A 43 -37.24 -33.30 -7.78
C THR A 43 -36.51 -32.24 -8.60
N MET A 44 -36.19 -32.58 -9.84
CA MET A 44 -35.13 -31.96 -10.66
C MET A 44 -35.35 -30.52 -11.16
N SER A 45 -36.54 -29.95 -11.18
CA SER A 45 -36.72 -28.69 -11.92
C SER A 45 -36.25 -27.46 -11.15
N CYS A 46 -36.67 -27.24 -9.90
CA CYS A 46 -36.29 -26.04 -9.13
C CYS A 46 -34.92 -26.12 -8.46
N ILE A 47 -34.55 -27.32 -7.97
CA ILE A 47 -33.26 -27.52 -7.29
C ILE A 47 -32.10 -27.45 -8.29
N GLY A 48 -32.29 -28.04 -9.50
CA GLY A 48 -31.27 -27.95 -10.58
C GLY A 48 -30.98 -26.52 -11.02
N HIS A 49 -32.01 -25.68 -11.15
CA HIS A 49 -31.82 -24.26 -11.48
C HIS A 49 -31.14 -23.47 -10.36
N PHE A 50 -31.46 -23.76 -9.10
CA PHE A 50 -30.79 -23.12 -7.96
C PHE A 50 -29.31 -23.49 -7.86
N ILE A 51 -28.97 -24.77 -8.12
CA ILE A 51 -27.57 -25.24 -8.15
C ILE A 51 -26.80 -24.60 -9.28
N LEU A 52 -27.37 -24.52 -10.50
CA LEU A 52 -26.75 -23.83 -11.62
C LEU A 52 -26.53 -22.33 -11.34
N PHE A 53 -27.50 -21.67 -10.72
CA PHE A 53 -27.36 -20.27 -10.32
C PHE A 53 -26.28 -20.08 -9.25
N ALA A 54 -26.25 -20.91 -8.21
CA ALA A 54 -25.23 -20.89 -7.17
C ALA A 54 -23.82 -21.14 -7.75
N PHE A 55 -23.71 -22.05 -8.72
CA PHE A 55 -22.48 -22.33 -9.43
C PHE A 55 -22.02 -21.16 -10.31
N ALA A 56 -22.92 -20.62 -11.12
CA ALA A 56 -22.64 -19.45 -11.92
C ALA A 56 -22.24 -18.25 -11.05
N PHE A 57 -22.90 -18.09 -9.90
CA PHE A 57 -22.55 -17.06 -8.92
C PHE A 57 -21.18 -17.31 -8.26
N ALA A 58 -20.87 -18.56 -7.92
CA ALA A 58 -19.57 -18.93 -7.37
C ALA A 58 -18.43 -18.71 -8.39
N ILE A 59 -18.65 -19.11 -9.65
CA ILE A 59 -17.71 -18.83 -10.76
C ILE A 59 -17.58 -17.32 -10.98
N TYR A 60 -18.70 -16.58 -11.02
CA TYR A 60 -18.67 -15.13 -11.11
C TYR A 60 -17.87 -14.50 -9.99
N LYS A 61 -18.09 -14.93 -8.74
CA LYS A 61 -17.31 -14.48 -7.58
C LYS A 61 -15.82 -14.83 -7.69
N LEU A 62 -15.49 -16.02 -8.21
CA LEU A 62 -14.10 -16.46 -8.41
C LEU A 62 -13.40 -15.64 -9.50
N ILE A 63 -14.08 -15.41 -10.62
CA ILE A 63 -13.54 -14.63 -11.76
C ILE A 63 -13.44 -13.13 -11.40
N THR A 64 -14.40 -12.61 -10.60
CA THR A 64 -14.42 -11.22 -10.18
C THR A 64 -13.69 -10.98 -8.86
N HIS A 65 -13.23 -12.04 -8.17
CA HIS A 65 -12.46 -11.92 -6.96
C HIS A 65 -11.10 -11.32 -7.27
N GLU A 66 -10.94 -10.06 -6.94
CA GLU A 66 -9.65 -9.39 -7.06
C GLU A 66 -8.77 -9.86 -5.89
N TRP A 67 -7.78 -10.68 -6.20
CA TRP A 67 -6.83 -11.14 -5.21
C TRP A 67 -5.98 -9.97 -4.72
N VAL A 68 -6.07 -9.68 -3.42
CA VAL A 68 -5.28 -8.65 -2.78
C VAL A 68 -4.11 -9.32 -2.05
N PRO A 69 -2.86 -8.99 -2.36
CA PRO A 69 -1.70 -9.56 -1.69
C PRO A 69 -1.75 -9.39 -0.17
N LYS A 70 -1.33 -10.43 0.57
CA LYS A 70 -1.05 -10.35 2.00
C LYS A 70 0.41 -9.96 2.18
N ILE A 71 0.67 -8.99 3.02
CA ILE A 71 2.03 -8.48 3.30
C ILE A 71 2.38 -8.81 4.74
N GLU A 72 3.50 -9.47 4.92
CA GLU A 72 4.06 -9.80 6.24
C GLU A 72 5.37 -9.05 6.41
N VAL A 73 5.37 -8.07 7.31
CA VAL A 73 6.55 -7.29 7.68
C VAL A 73 6.63 -7.24 9.18
N GLU A 74 7.70 -7.80 9.71
CA GLU A 74 7.98 -7.77 11.14
C GLU A 74 9.03 -6.71 11.47
N GLN A 75 8.96 -6.23 12.70
CA GLN A 75 10.09 -5.51 13.28
C GLN A 75 11.27 -6.46 13.45
N THR A 76 12.49 -5.98 13.18
CA THR A 76 13.71 -6.75 13.46
C THR A 76 13.87 -6.97 14.97
N LYS A 77 14.74 -7.90 15.34
CA LYS A 77 15.04 -8.14 16.76
C LYS A 77 15.63 -6.90 17.44
N GLU A 78 16.49 -6.19 16.72
CA GLU A 78 17.13 -4.96 17.16
C GLU A 78 16.10 -3.83 17.35
N GLU A 79 15.14 -3.69 16.44
CA GLU A 79 14.05 -2.71 16.56
C GLU A 79 13.14 -3.02 17.75
N LYS A 80 12.90 -4.29 18.05
CA LYS A 80 12.11 -4.69 19.23
C LYS A 80 12.86 -4.44 20.53
N ALA A 81 14.14 -4.77 20.58
CA ALA A 81 14.97 -4.72 21.78
C ALA A 81 15.47 -3.30 22.13
N GLY A 82 15.68 -2.46 21.13
CA GLY A 82 16.40 -1.18 21.30
C GLY A 82 17.88 -1.42 21.64
N VAL A 83 18.52 -0.45 22.29
CA VAL A 83 19.91 -0.55 22.76
C VAL A 83 19.90 -0.66 24.31
N PRO A 84 20.05 -1.87 24.86
CA PRO A 84 19.97 -2.08 26.30
C PRO A 84 20.95 -1.21 27.10
N GLY A 85 20.45 -0.53 28.15
CA GLY A 85 21.25 0.27 29.06
C GLY A 85 21.73 1.62 28.50
N LYS A 86 21.42 1.95 27.25
CA LYS A 86 21.77 3.25 26.66
C LYS A 86 20.54 4.17 26.67
N ARG A 87 20.68 5.35 27.26
CA ARG A 87 19.65 6.37 27.36
C ARG A 87 20.11 7.67 26.73
N TRP A 88 19.18 8.35 26.06
CA TRP A 88 19.40 9.70 25.56
C TRP A 88 19.43 10.70 26.73
N LYS A 89 20.33 11.67 26.66
CA LYS A 89 20.41 12.77 27.64
C LYS A 89 19.73 14.00 27.05
N PRO A 90 18.62 14.48 27.63
CA PRO A 90 17.97 15.71 27.19
C PRO A 90 18.95 16.91 27.18
N GLY A 91 18.82 17.76 26.15
CA GLY A 91 19.72 18.88 25.95
C GLY A 91 21.07 18.55 25.29
N THR A 92 21.34 17.28 25.00
CA THR A 92 22.50 16.92 24.16
C THR A 92 22.21 17.34 22.72
N PRO A 93 23.09 18.12 22.06
CA PRO A 93 22.95 18.40 20.64
C PRO A 93 22.98 17.12 19.82
N PHE A 94 22.25 17.10 18.72
CA PHE A 94 22.34 15.97 17.79
C PHE A 94 23.76 15.83 17.27
N PRO A 95 24.30 14.61 17.17
CA PRO A 95 25.58 14.39 16.54
C PRO A 95 25.54 14.91 15.09
N LYS A 96 26.63 15.47 14.61
CA LYS A 96 26.72 15.91 13.23
C LYS A 96 26.45 14.73 12.28
N ASP A 97 25.59 14.94 11.29
CA ASP A 97 25.24 13.96 10.27
C ASP A 97 24.61 12.64 10.79
N MET A 98 24.18 12.62 12.06
CA MET A 98 23.54 11.47 12.69
C MET A 98 22.26 11.89 13.41
N ILE A 99 21.25 11.04 13.40
CA ILE A 99 19.94 11.26 14.03
C ILE A 99 19.81 10.26 15.18
N PRO A 100 19.77 10.69 16.44
CA PRO A 100 19.55 9.80 17.57
C PRO A 100 18.08 9.32 17.59
N CYS A 101 17.89 8.03 17.71
CA CYS A 101 16.58 7.40 17.80
C CYS A 101 16.30 6.97 19.23
N TYR A 102 15.41 7.64 19.93
CA TYR A 102 15.08 7.35 21.34
C TYR A 102 13.57 7.44 21.59
N ASP A 103 13.13 6.69 22.58
CA ASP A 103 11.75 6.75 23.09
C ASP A 103 11.61 8.00 23.96
N PRO A 104 10.77 8.98 23.59
CA PRO A 104 10.65 10.21 24.37
C PRO A 104 10.02 10.00 25.76
N GLY A 105 9.29 8.93 25.99
CA GLY A 105 8.68 8.62 27.29
C GLY A 105 9.67 8.01 28.29
N THR A 106 10.61 7.19 27.83
CA THR A 106 11.58 6.50 28.68
C THR A 106 13.01 7.01 28.51
N LEU A 107 13.28 7.72 27.40
CA LEU A 107 14.61 8.15 26.96
C LEU A 107 15.53 6.97 26.57
N ASP A 108 15.03 5.74 26.49
CA ASP A 108 15.82 4.61 26.05
C ASP A 108 16.10 4.70 24.55
N MET A 109 17.32 4.34 24.13
CA MET A 109 17.66 4.34 22.71
C MET A 109 16.91 3.21 22.00
N LEU A 110 16.18 3.55 20.94
CA LEU A 110 15.39 2.62 20.12
C LEU A 110 16.23 1.83 19.11
N GLY A 111 17.44 2.32 18.83
CA GLY A 111 18.38 1.72 17.89
C GLY A 111 19.69 2.50 17.87
N PRO A 112 20.63 2.14 17.01
CA PRO A 112 21.79 2.96 16.76
C PRO A 112 21.38 4.30 16.16
N ASP A 113 22.25 5.31 16.30
CA ASP A 113 22.05 6.59 15.63
C ASP A 113 21.92 6.38 14.12
N MET A 114 20.95 7.03 13.50
CA MET A 114 20.67 6.86 12.08
C MET A 114 21.47 7.91 11.28
N PRO A 115 22.17 7.53 10.19
CA PRO A 115 22.83 8.49 9.35
C PRO A 115 21.84 9.41 8.64
N ALA A 116 22.11 10.71 8.67
CA ALA A 116 21.37 11.69 7.89
C ALA A 116 21.74 11.57 6.40
N ASP A 117 20.76 11.76 5.53
CA ASP A 117 20.99 11.80 4.08
C ASP A 117 21.73 13.10 3.71
N THR A 118 22.77 12.95 2.90
CA THR A 118 23.45 14.10 2.29
C THR A 118 22.66 14.65 1.10
N ALA A 119 23.00 15.85 0.64
CA ALA A 119 22.43 16.44 -0.58
C ALA A 119 22.52 15.49 -1.78
N GLU A 120 23.65 14.79 -1.90
CA GLU A 120 23.87 13.81 -2.99
C GLU A 120 22.97 12.58 -2.83
N HIS A 121 22.82 12.06 -1.62
CA HIS A 121 21.87 10.97 -1.36
C HIS A 121 20.44 11.34 -1.76
N VAL A 122 20.01 12.58 -1.46
CA VAL A 122 18.68 13.08 -1.85
C VAL A 122 18.54 13.15 -3.37
N ARG A 123 19.54 13.67 -4.09
CA ARG A 123 19.52 13.72 -5.55
C ARG A 123 19.40 12.33 -6.17
N ILE A 124 20.18 11.36 -5.69
CA ILE A 124 20.12 9.96 -6.14
C ILE A 124 18.73 9.38 -5.89
N LYS A 125 18.13 9.62 -4.72
CA LYS A 125 16.77 9.16 -4.39
C LYS A 125 15.73 9.78 -5.32
N ILE A 126 15.83 11.09 -5.62
CA ILE A 126 14.93 11.78 -6.57
C ILE A 126 15.04 11.18 -7.97
N GLU A 127 16.26 10.91 -8.47
CA GLU A 127 16.44 10.31 -9.80
C GLU A 127 15.89 8.88 -9.87
N ARG A 128 16.09 8.06 -8.84
CA ARG A 128 15.46 6.73 -8.74
C ARG A 128 13.94 6.83 -8.78
N ALA A 129 13.37 7.75 -7.98
CA ALA A 129 11.93 8.01 -7.97
C ALA A 129 11.42 8.47 -9.34
N ARG A 130 12.18 9.32 -10.06
CA ARG A 130 11.83 9.81 -11.40
C ARG A 130 11.80 8.69 -12.44
N ILE A 131 12.76 7.79 -12.41
CA ILE A 131 12.79 6.61 -13.29
C ILE A 131 11.60 5.68 -12.98
N ALA A 132 11.33 5.43 -11.70
CA ALA A 132 10.21 4.62 -11.25
C ALA A 132 8.87 5.24 -11.66
N GLN A 133 8.73 6.55 -11.50
CA GLN A 133 7.52 7.30 -11.86
C GLN A 133 7.17 7.19 -13.34
N LYS A 134 8.13 7.28 -14.24
CA LYS A 134 7.89 7.14 -15.70
C LYS A 134 7.24 5.80 -16.05
N LYS A 135 7.54 4.73 -15.29
CA LYS A 135 6.88 3.42 -15.43
C LYS A 135 5.49 3.45 -14.81
N TRP A 136 5.37 3.99 -13.59
CA TRP A 136 4.12 4.01 -12.82
C TRP A 136 3.06 4.95 -13.40
N ALA A 137 3.44 6.04 -14.03
CA ALA A 137 2.53 6.96 -14.72
C ALA A 137 1.65 6.25 -15.76
N LYS A 138 2.17 5.16 -16.37
CA LYS A 138 1.46 4.36 -17.36
C LYS A 138 0.56 3.28 -16.74
N SER A 139 0.54 3.14 -15.42
CA SER A 139 -0.28 2.15 -14.72
C SER A 139 -1.77 2.45 -14.87
N SER A 140 -2.58 1.42 -14.97
CA SER A 140 -4.03 1.54 -14.98
C SER A 140 -4.58 1.86 -13.58
N PHE A 141 -5.79 2.43 -13.52
CA PHE A 141 -6.48 2.60 -12.24
C PHE A 141 -6.70 1.27 -11.50
N LYS A 142 -6.86 0.17 -12.24
CA LYS A 142 -6.94 -1.18 -11.62
C LYS A 142 -5.67 -1.50 -10.84
N GLN A 143 -4.48 -1.28 -11.42
CA GLN A 143 -3.19 -1.49 -10.72
C GLN A 143 -3.03 -0.55 -9.52
N ARG A 144 -3.37 0.74 -9.68
CA ARG A 144 -3.30 1.72 -8.59
C ARG A 144 -4.26 1.37 -7.44
N ARG A 145 -5.48 0.93 -7.78
CA ARG A 145 -6.46 0.44 -6.79
C ARG A 145 -5.97 -0.82 -6.07
N LEU A 146 -5.30 -1.74 -6.77
CA LEU A 146 -4.72 -2.93 -6.16
C LEU A 146 -3.67 -2.55 -5.10
N LEU A 147 -2.79 -1.59 -5.39
CA LEU A 147 -1.81 -1.09 -4.42
C LEU A 147 -2.49 -0.48 -3.18
N ILE A 148 -3.53 0.37 -3.37
CA ILE A 148 -4.27 0.93 -2.24
C ILE A 148 -4.96 -0.16 -1.42
N LYS A 149 -5.54 -1.19 -2.05
CA LYS A 149 -6.16 -2.33 -1.36
C LYS A 149 -5.13 -3.13 -0.56
N THR A 150 -3.94 -3.34 -1.13
CA THR A 150 -2.84 -4.05 -0.46
C THR A 150 -2.35 -3.28 0.76
N ILE A 151 -2.16 -1.96 0.65
CA ILE A 151 -1.81 -1.10 1.79
C ILE A 151 -2.93 -1.13 2.84
N ASN A 152 -4.20 -1.00 2.43
CA ASN A 152 -5.34 -1.05 3.36
C ASN A 152 -5.38 -2.38 4.13
N ARG A 153 -5.17 -3.50 3.44
CA ARG A 153 -5.09 -4.83 4.07
C ARG A 153 -3.92 -4.93 5.04
N PHE A 154 -2.73 -4.47 4.64
CA PHE A 154 -1.56 -4.43 5.52
C PHE A 154 -1.83 -3.65 6.81
N VAL A 155 -2.45 -2.47 6.70
CA VAL A 155 -2.79 -1.63 7.85
C VAL A 155 -3.76 -2.34 8.79
N LEU A 156 -4.80 -2.97 8.25
CA LEU A 156 -5.79 -3.73 9.04
C LEU A 156 -5.17 -4.93 9.76
N GLU A 157 -4.29 -5.67 9.09
CA GLU A 157 -3.68 -6.88 9.65
C GLU A 157 -2.54 -6.56 10.65
N ASN A 158 -1.94 -5.36 10.58
CA ASN A 158 -0.78 -4.98 11.39
C ASN A 158 -1.03 -3.76 12.31
N GLN A 159 -2.28 -3.41 12.58
CA GLN A 159 -2.65 -2.22 13.36
C GLN A 159 -1.97 -2.15 14.73
N ASP A 160 -1.87 -3.26 15.46
CA ASP A 160 -1.23 -3.31 16.78
C ASP A 160 0.27 -3.00 16.70
N THR A 161 0.96 -3.52 15.68
CA THR A 161 2.38 -3.27 15.47
C THR A 161 2.60 -1.81 15.06
N ILE A 162 1.78 -1.27 14.15
CA ILE A 162 1.81 0.13 13.73
C ILE A 162 1.63 1.05 14.93
N CYS A 163 0.61 0.81 15.77
CA CYS A 163 0.36 1.60 16.96
C CYS A 163 1.53 1.55 17.95
N LYS A 164 2.12 0.37 18.20
CA LYS A 164 3.27 0.21 19.09
C LYS A 164 4.51 0.94 18.57
N VAL A 165 4.79 0.81 17.27
CA VAL A 165 5.93 1.50 16.63
C VAL A 165 5.76 3.01 16.71
N SER A 166 4.57 3.51 16.39
CA SER A 166 4.28 4.93 16.47
C SER A 166 4.34 5.46 17.89
N ALA A 167 3.75 4.75 18.85
CA ALA A 167 3.75 5.14 20.27
C ALA A 167 5.16 5.22 20.84
N ARG A 168 6.03 4.26 20.53
CA ARG A 168 7.43 4.28 21.00
C ARG A 168 8.25 5.42 20.42
N ASP A 169 8.03 5.80 19.17
CA ASP A 169 8.82 6.84 18.50
C ASP A 169 8.33 8.26 18.83
N SER A 170 7.04 8.40 19.13
CA SER A 170 6.42 9.72 19.37
C SER A 170 6.00 9.98 20.82
N GLY A 171 6.05 8.97 21.68
CA GLY A 171 5.64 9.06 23.09
C GLY A 171 4.12 9.13 23.31
N LYS A 172 3.29 8.94 22.28
CA LYS A 172 1.83 8.99 22.39
C LYS A 172 1.23 7.72 22.97
N PRO A 173 0.03 7.76 23.57
CA PRO A 173 -0.71 6.55 23.95
C PRO A 173 -1.16 5.73 22.74
N LEU A 174 -1.28 4.41 22.93
CA LEU A 174 -1.72 3.49 21.87
C LEU A 174 -3.10 3.84 21.28
N VAL A 175 -4.00 4.34 22.12
CA VAL A 175 -5.34 4.75 21.68
C VAL A 175 -5.29 5.94 20.72
N ASP A 176 -4.42 6.91 20.96
CA ASP A 176 -4.21 8.04 20.06
C ASP A 176 -3.58 7.60 18.73
N ALA A 177 -2.62 6.67 18.76
CA ALA A 177 -2.09 6.06 17.55
C ALA A 177 -3.17 5.32 16.74
N ALA A 178 -4.05 4.56 17.40
CA ALA A 178 -5.13 3.86 16.72
C ALA A 178 -6.11 4.82 16.01
N PHE A 179 -6.55 5.86 16.71
CA PHE A 179 -7.51 6.83 16.15
C PHE A 179 -6.86 7.81 15.17
N GLY A 180 -5.73 8.42 15.55
CA GLY A 180 -5.10 9.49 14.78
C GLY A 180 -4.26 9.00 13.59
N GLU A 181 -3.87 7.73 13.56
CA GLU A 181 -3.02 7.20 12.48
C GLU A 181 -3.67 6.06 11.70
N VAL A 182 -4.12 5.00 12.39
CA VAL A 182 -4.65 3.81 11.71
C VAL A 182 -5.99 4.12 11.07
N ILE A 183 -6.97 4.59 11.84
CA ILE A 183 -8.33 4.84 11.33
C ILE A 183 -8.31 5.89 10.23
N VAL A 184 -7.61 7.01 10.42
CA VAL A 184 -7.55 8.10 9.42
C VAL A 184 -6.91 7.62 8.11
N THR A 185 -5.88 6.75 8.20
CA THR A 185 -5.25 6.16 7.00
C THR A 185 -6.19 5.20 6.28
N LEU A 186 -6.93 4.37 7.02
CA LEU A 186 -7.94 3.47 6.45
C LEU A 186 -9.08 4.23 5.77
N GLU A 187 -9.57 5.32 6.38
CA GLU A 187 -10.58 6.19 5.76
C GLU A 187 -10.06 6.82 4.46
N LYS A 188 -8.79 7.24 4.43
CA LYS A 188 -8.17 7.72 3.19
C LYS A 188 -8.10 6.64 2.11
N CYS A 189 -7.73 5.42 2.46
CA CYS A 189 -7.74 4.28 1.52
C CYS A 189 -9.15 4.03 0.98
N LYS A 190 -10.15 3.98 1.86
CA LYS A 190 -11.56 3.79 1.50
C LYS A 190 -12.06 4.88 0.55
N TRP A 191 -11.76 6.14 0.84
CA TRP A 191 -12.12 7.27 -0.01
C TRP A 191 -11.48 7.15 -1.40
N LEU A 192 -10.17 6.87 -1.49
CA LEU A 192 -9.47 6.70 -2.77
C LEU A 192 -10.05 5.54 -3.59
N LEU A 193 -10.36 4.42 -2.95
CA LEU A 193 -10.96 3.26 -3.61
C LEU A 193 -12.36 3.54 -4.14
N LYS A 194 -13.14 4.38 -3.46
CA LYS A 194 -14.52 4.71 -3.85
C LYS A 194 -14.57 5.85 -4.86
N GLU A 195 -13.88 6.94 -4.59
CA GLU A 195 -14.03 8.22 -5.30
C GLU A 195 -12.82 8.62 -6.13
N GLY A 196 -11.60 8.17 -5.76
CA GLY A 196 -10.35 8.71 -6.30
C GLY A 196 -10.26 8.65 -7.83
N GLU A 197 -10.69 7.55 -8.45
CA GLU A 197 -10.69 7.41 -9.91
C GLU A 197 -11.62 8.43 -10.57
N ARG A 198 -12.79 8.68 -9.98
CA ARG A 198 -13.77 9.63 -10.51
C ARG A 198 -13.17 11.03 -10.65
N TRP A 199 -12.39 11.48 -9.67
CA TRP A 199 -11.77 12.80 -9.64
C TRP A 199 -10.58 12.97 -10.59
N LEU A 200 -10.05 11.86 -11.11
CA LEU A 200 -8.93 11.87 -12.06
C LEU A 200 -9.33 11.53 -13.49
N ARG A 201 -10.63 11.28 -13.74
CA ARG A 201 -11.13 11.05 -15.10
C ARG A 201 -11.21 12.36 -15.88
N PRO A 202 -10.96 12.32 -17.19
CA PRO A 202 -11.17 13.47 -18.04
C PRO A 202 -12.61 14.00 -17.94
N GLU A 203 -12.74 15.31 -17.80
CA GLU A 203 -14.04 15.99 -17.73
C GLU A 203 -14.34 16.69 -19.06
N LYS A 204 -15.49 16.38 -19.63
CA LYS A 204 -15.99 17.13 -20.80
C LYS A 204 -16.39 18.55 -20.39
N ARG A 205 -16.04 19.53 -21.19
CA ARG A 205 -16.40 20.93 -21.02
C ARG A 205 -17.20 21.42 -22.23
N SER A 206 -18.08 22.40 -22.03
CA SER A 206 -18.76 23.04 -23.13
C SER A 206 -17.77 23.87 -23.94
N SER A 207 -17.81 23.74 -25.27
CA SER A 207 -17.03 24.57 -26.19
C SER A 207 -17.77 25.87 -26.58
N GLY A 208 -18.99 26.04 -26.09
CA GLY A 208 -19.85 27.17 -26.46
C GLY A 208 -20.45 27.07 -27.88
N LEU A 209 -21.42 27.95 -28.17
CA LEU A 209 -22.17 27.90 -29.43
C LEU A 209 -21.27 28.10 -30.64
N MET A 210 -20.31 29.01 -30.58
CA MET A 210 -19.40 29.32 -31.70
C MET A 210 -18.43 28.19 -32.04
N MET A 211 -18.15 27.26 -31.07
CA MET A 211 -17.20 26.17 -31.25
C MET A 211 -17.87 24.79 -31.05
N PHE A 212 -19.18 24.68 -31.34
CA PHE A 212 -19.97 23.46 -31.14
C PHE A 212 -19.37 22.21 -31.85
N TYR A 213 -18.59 22.42 -32.89
CA TYR A 213 -17.88 21.34 -33.62
C TYR A 213 -16.58 20.88 -32.97
N LYS A 214 -16.14 21.52 -31.86
CA LYS A 214 -14.95 21.12 -31.09
C LYS A 214 -15.33 20.39 -29.82
N ASN A 215 -14.48 19.42 -29.43
CA ASN A 215 -14.57 18.74 -28.14
C ASN A 215 -13.57 19.37 -27.18
N ALA A 216 -14.07 20.04 -26.14
CA ALA A 216 -13.25 20.55 -25.05
C ALA A 216 -13.27 19.54 -23.86
N ARG A 217 -12.11 19.28 -23.29
CA ARG A 217 -11.99 18.42 -22.10
C ARG A 217 -10.84 18.88 -21.21
N VAL A 218 -10.96 18.63 -19.91
CA VAL A 218 -9.89 18.78 -18.94
C VAL A 218 -9.32 17.39 -18.66
N GLU A 219 -8.02 17.24 -18.75
CA GLU A 219 -7.31 16.00 -18.44
C GLU A 219 -6.37 16.20 -17.26
N TYR A 220 -6.28 15.18 -16.41
CA TYR A 220 -5.40 15.17 -15.24
C TYR A 220 -4.22 14.25 -15.51
N HIS A 221 -3.01 14.79 -15.47
CA HIS A 221 -1.79 14.03 -15.70
C HIS A 221 -0.93 14.00 -14.43
N PRO A 222 -0.18 12.91 -14.19
CA PRO A 222 0.80 12.88 -13.11
C PRO A 222 1.83 14.00 -13.23
N VAL A 223 2.11 14.68 -12.13
CA VAL A 223 3.06 15.82 -12.10
C VAL A 223 4.52 15.31 -12.16
N GLY A 224 4.76 14.09 -11.69
CA GLY A 224 6.10 13.50 -11.68
C GLY A 224 6.51 13.03 -10.29
N VAL A 225 7.60 13.57 -9.76
CA VAL A 225 8.09 13.30 -8.42
C VAL A 225 7.59 14.39 -7.49
N MET A 226 6.88 14.00 -6.44
CA MET A 226 6.37 14.90 -5.42
C MET A 226 7.22 14.81 -4.16
N GLY A 227 7.50 15.95 -3.54
CA GLY A 227 8.13 16.03 -2.24
C GLY A 227 7.09 16.19 -1.14
N ALA A 228 7.28 15.50 -0.01
CA ALA A 228 6.50 15.70 1.20
C ALA A 228 7.44 15.86 2.40
N ILE A 229 7.24 16.92 3.18
CA ILE A 229 7.95 17.15 4.43
C ILE A 229 6.94 16.94 5.53
N VAL A 230 7.19 15.96 6.40
CA VAL A 230 6.18 15.49 7.35
C VAL A 230 6.66 15.65 8.79
N PRO A 231 5.77 16.06 9.71
CA PRO A 231 6.09 16.24 11.13
C PRO A 231 6.11 14.90 11.88
N TRP A 232 6.53 14.95 13.15
CA TRP A 232 6.73 13.81 14.04
C TRP A 232 5.46 13.34 14.77
N ASN A 233 4.45 14.20 14.86
CA ASN A 233 3.30 13.98 15.75
C ASN A 233 2.42 12.77 15.37
N TYR A 234 2.37 12.40 14.09
CA TYR A 234 1.65 11.22 13.59
C TYR A 234 2.52 10.50 12.54
N PRO A 235 3.60 9.83 12.96
CA PRO A 235 4.65 9.36 12.06
C PRO A 235 4.16 8.38 10.99
N PHE A 236 3.19 7.53 11.30
CA PHE A 236 2.61 6.60 10.32
C PHE A 236 1.71 7.35 9.32
N HIS A 237 0.68 8.05 9.82
CA HIS A 237 -0.29 8.74 8.97
C HIS A 237 0.37 9.80 8.08
N ASN A 238 1.30 10.56 8.63
CA ASN A 238 2.00 11.62 7.90
C ASN A 238 2.83 11.09 6.73
N VAL A 239 3.36 9.86 6.81
CA VAL A 239 4.03 9.19 5.68
C VAL A 239 3.03 8.61 4.70
N PHE A 240 1.99 7.91 5.20
CA PHE A 240 1.06 7.19 4.35
C PHE A 240 0.03 8.10 3.65
N ASN A 241 -0.37 9.20 4.25
CA ASN A 241 -1.34 10.13 3.62
C ASN A 241 -0.83 10.71 2.29
N PRO A 242 0.35 11.35 2.20
CA PRO A 242 0.90 11.80 0.92
C PRO A 242 1.25 10.62 -0.01
N LEU A 243 1.71 9.48 0.53
CA LEU A 243 1.98 8.29 -0.27
C LEU A 243 0.73 7.84 -1.03
N LEU A 244 -0.38 7.61 -0.34
CA LEU A 244 -1.63 7.13 -0.93
C LEU A 244 -2.13 8.06 -2.04
N ALA A 245 -2.11 9.37 -1.80
CA ALA A 245 -2.54 10.37 -2.79
C ALA A 245 -1.64 10.37 -4.03
N ASN A 246 -0.31 10.35 -3.84
CA ASN A 246 0.65 10.46 -4.93
C ASN A 246 0.70 9.20 -5.79
N VAL A 247 0.76 8.01 -5.19
CA VAL A 247 0.79 6.77 -5.98
C VAL A 247 -0.52 6.54 -6.71
N PHE A 248 -1.66 6.94 -6.13
CA PHE A 248 -2.95 6.84 -6.80
C PHE A 248 -3.06 7.79 -7.99
N ALA A 249 -2.51 9.00 -7.90
CA ALA A 249 -2.43 9.96 -9.01
C ALA A 249 -1.40 9.58 -10.08
N GLY A 250 -0.55 8.56 -9.85
CA GLY A 250 0.48 8.12 -10.79
C GLY A 250 1.82 8.85 -10.63
N ASN A 251 2.01 9.56 -9.51
CA ASN A 251 3.26 10.21 -9.13
C ASN A 251 4.18 9.27 -8.34
N ALA A 252 5.45 9.63 -8.26
CA ALA A 252 6.37 9.14 -7.25
C ALA A 252 6.39 10.09 -6.05
N LEU A 253 6.84 9.58 -4.92
CA LEU A 253 6.95 10.36 -3.68
C LEU A 253 8.35 10.26 -3.09
N VAL A 254 8.90 11.38 -2.73
CA VAL A 254 10.06 11.47 -1.84
C VAL A 254 9.59 12.13 -0.55
N VAL A 255 9.64 11.41 0.56
CA VAL A 255 9.16 11.91 1.84
C VAL A 255 10.32 12.15 2.80
N LYS A 256 10.47 13.39 3.26
CA LYS A 256 11.38 13.72 4.35
C LYS A 256 10.62 13.55 5.66
N VAL A 257 10.96 12.53 6.43
CA VAL A 257 10.42 12.32 7.76
C VAL A 257 11.07 13.26 8.77
N SER A 258 10.37 13.53 9.86
CA SER A 258 10.97 14.31 10.95
C SER A 258 12.13 13.55 11.58
N GLU A 259 13.17 14.27 11.98
CA GLU A 259 14.29 13.72 12.75
C GLU A 259 13.85 13.10 14.08
N TYR A 260 12.76 13.60 14.67
CA TYR A 260 12.16 13.07 15.91
C TYR A 260 11.33 11.80 15.71
N ALA A 261 11.12 11.33 14.47
CA ALA A 261 10.36 10.14 14.15
C ALA A 261 11.05 9.31 13.05
N SER A 262 12.37 9.30 13.08
CA SER A 262 13.17 8.60 12.07
C SER A 262 13.19 7.09 12.28
N TRP A 263 13.13 6.62 13.52
CA TRP A 263 13.18 5.19 13.82
C TRP A 263 11.98 4.41 13.26
N SER A 264 10.77 4.89 13.49
CA SER A 264 9.55 4.26 12.99
C SER A 264 9.50 4.16 11.47
N SER A 265 10.12 5.12 10.78
CA SER A 265 10.17 5.15 9.32
C SER A 265 10.94 3.98 8.69
N LEU A 266 11.82 3.29 9.44
CA LEU A 266 12.49 2.08 9.00
C LEU A 266 11.48 0.95 8.77
N TYR A 267 10.60 0.72 9.75
CA TYR A 267 9.52 -0.26 9.63
C TYR A 267 8.54 0.12 8.52
N TYR A 268 8.13 1.38 8.47
CA TYR A 268 7.20 1.87 7.43
C TYR A 268 7.80 1.78 6.03
N GLY A 269 9.08 2.08 5.87
CA GLY A 269 9.78 1.98 4.59
C GLY A 269 9.83 0.54 4.06
N ARG A 270 10.06 -0.45 4.93
CA ARG A 270 9.99 -1.86 4.54
C ARG A 270 8.58 -2.26 4.13
N ALA A 271 7.58 -1.88 4.92
CA ALA A 271 6.18 -2.17 4.60
C ALA A 271 5.75 -1.57 3.25
N ILE A 272 6.15 -0.33 2.96
CA ILE A 272 5.88 0.34 1.69
C ILE A 272 6.53 -0.45 0.53
N LYS A 273 7.80 -0.82 0.65
CA LYS A 273 8.50 -1.58 -0.40
C LYS A 273 7.85 -2.93 -0.66
N GLU A 274 7.47 -3.67 0.38
CA GLU A 274 6.78 -4.95 0.21
C GLU A 274 5.41 -4.79 -0.45
N CYS A 275 4.64 -3.75 -0.09
CA CYS A 275 3.37 -3.45 -0.76
C CYS A 275 3.58 -3.14 -2.26
N LEU A 276 4.60 -2.34 -2.60
CA LEU A 276 4.94 -2.02 -3.99
C LEU A 276 5.34 -3.28 -4.76
N ARG A 277 6.25 -4.08 -4.20
CA ARG A 277 6.74 -5.34 -4.79
C ARG A 277 5.60 -6.31 -5.06
N ALA A 278 4.74 -6.55 -4.10
CA ALA A 278 3.62 -7.48 -4.21
C ALA A 278 2.58 -7.07 -5.26
N CYS A 279 2.51 -5.77 -5.59
CA CYS A 279 1.64 -5.24 -6.64
C CYS A 279 2.33 -5.08 -8.00
N GLY A 280 3.61 -5.50 -8.15
CA GLY A 280 4.40 -5.29 -9.36
C GLY A 280 4.69 -3.81 -9.65
N ALA A 281 4.60 -2.94 -8.65
CA ALA A 281 4.96 -1.54 -8.74
C ALA A 281 6.48 -1.36 -8.55
N PRO A 282 7.11 -0.35 -9.17
CA PRO A 282 8.52 -0.08 -8.94
C PRO A 282 8.82 0.22 -7.46
N GLU A 283 9.79 -0.47 -6.87
CA GLU A 283 10.16 -0.30 -5.46
C GLU A 283 10.69 1.11 -5.14
N ASP A 284 11.35 1.73 -6.11
CA ASP A 284 11.88 3.10 -5.99
C ASP A 284 10.82 4.20 -6.17
N LEU A 285 9.54 3.84 -6.30
CA LEU A 285 8.44 4.80 -6.46
C LEU A 285 8.28 5.69 -5.24
N VAL A 286 8.66 5.19 -4.06
CA VAL A 286 8.60 5.91 -2.79
C VAL A 286 9.98 5.87 -2.14
N GLN A 287 10.52 7.06 -1.84
CA GLN A 287 11.81 7.23 -1.20
C GLN A 287 11.63 7.95 0.13
N ILE A 288 12.28 7.45 1.18
CA ILE A 288 12.31 8.10 2.49
C ILE A 288 13.67 8.79 2.65
N VAL A 289 13.64 10.02 3.12
CA VAL A 289 14.81 10.86 3.40
C VAL A 289 14.83 11.18 4.88
N HIS A 290 16.01 11.03 5.48
CA HIS A 290 16.31 11.35 6.86
C HIS A 290 17.28 12.54 6.94
N GLY A 291 17.04 13.47 7.85
CA GLY A 291 17.91 14.63 8.04
C GLY A 291 17.26 15.73 8.85
N GLU A 292 18.07 16.69 9.31
CA GLU A 292 17.59 17.88 9.97
C GLU A 292 16.93 18.88 9.00
N PHE A 293 16.21 19.84 9.54
CA PHE A 293 15.43 20.84 8.81
C PHE A 293 16.22 21.68 7.76
N PRO A 294 17.50 22.03 7.90
CA PRO A 294 18.21 22.86 6.92
C PRO A 294 18.31 22.28 5.51
N PHE A 295 18.11 20.97 5.33
CA PHE A 295 18.16 20.31 4.01
C PHE A 295 16.96 20.59 3.09
N ILE A 296 15.94 21.34 3.57
CA ILE A 296 14.75 21.70 2.76
C ILE A 296 15.11 22.50 1.50
N TYR A 297 16.18 23.27 1.52
CA TYR A 297 16.62 24.08 0.38
C TYR A 297 17.02 23.26 -0.86
N ILE A 298 17.26 21.95 -0.71
CA ILE A 298 17.66 21.06 -1.81
C ILE A 298 16.44 20.65 -2.66
N TRP A 299 15.21 20.83 -2.16
CA TRP A 299 13.97 20.48 -2.84
C TRP A 299 13.50 21.53 -3.84
N ALA A 300 14.09 22.70 -3.84
CA ALA A 300 13.72 23.83 -4.70
C ALA A 300 14.49 23.84 -6.04
N ILE A 301 15.34 22.85 -6.30
CA ILE A 301 16.10 22.67 -7.54
C ILE A 301 15.61 21.40 -8.24
#